data_a6427e31468761f949ad4c49bb92a54e
#
_entry.id   a6427e31468761f949ad4c49bb92a54e
#
_cell.length_a   1.000
_cell.length_b   1.000
_cell.length_c   1.000
_cell.angle_alpha   90.00
_cell.angle_beta   90.00
_cell.angle_gamma   90.00
#
_symmetry.space_group_name_H-M   'P 1'
#
loop_
_entity.id
_entity.type
_entity.pdbx_description
1 polymer ?
#
loop_
_entity_poly.entity_id
_entity_poly.type
_entity_poly.pdbx_seq_one_letter_code
_entity_poly.pdbx_strand_id
1 'polypeptide(L)'
;APISTGQADFLDREYTIEIPHVMTKVAPNAFPKEYVTPDSQWSTVKYSVASALMRDVFKNYGKYKIRGKKQMIVNRENFSFESMKTKLIDMVESVMSDIPKMVELKLPTLKKEPTKLNLPKLKKG
;
A
#
# COMPACT_ATOMS: atom_id res chain seq x y z
N ALA A 1 18.15 12.03 -2.87
CA ALA A 1 17.36 11.42 -1.80
C ALA A 1 17.98 10.07 -1.41
N PRO A 2 17.82 9.58 -0.17
CA PRO A 2 18.07 8.17 0.12
C PRO A 2 17.02 7.34 -0.61
N ILE A 3 17.45 6.33 -1.37
CA ILE A 3 16.51 5.40 -2.04
C ILE A 3 16.19 4.29 -1.05
N SER A 4 15.22 4.55 -0.18
CA SER A 4 14.76 3.62 0.86
C SER A 4 13.28 3.78 1.09
N THR A 5 12.65 2.72 1.61
CA THR A 5 11.22 2.69 1.93
C THR A 5 10.34 3.05 0.72
N GLY A 6 9.21 3.71 0.90
CA GLY A 6 8.29 4.08 -0.19
C GLY A 6 8.88 4.98 -1.28
N GLN A 7 10.05 5.60 -1.06
CA GLN A 7 10.72 6.37 -2.12
C GLN A 7 11.37 5.49 -3.18
N ALA A 8 11.70 4.24 -2.86
CA ALA A 8 12.31 3.30 -3.80
C ALA A 8 11.39 2.97 -4.98
N ASP A 9 10.08 3.06 -4.77
CA ASP A 9 9.09 2.68 -5.77
C ASP A 9 8.98 3.69 -6.93
N PHE A 10 9.24 4.97 -6.67
CA PHE A 10 9.07 6.03 -7.66
C PHE A 10 10.36 6.78 -8.02
N LEU A 11 11.49 6.47 -7.39
CA LEU A 11 12.78 7.07 -7.71
C LEU A 11 13.62 6.13 -8.58
N ASP A 12 13.87 6.54 -9.83
CA ASP A 12 14.77 5.82 -10.71
C ASP A 12 16.23 6.17 -10.38
N ARG A 13 17.07 5.15 -10.18
CA ARG A 13 18.49 5.32 -9.85
C ARG A 13 19.28 6.03 -10.95
N GLU A 14 18.85 5.91 -12.21
CA GLU A 14 19.49 6.60 -13.33
C GLU A 14 19.35 8.13 -13.22
N TYR A 15 18.17 8.58 -12.75
CA TYR A 15 17.84 10.01 -12.72
C TYR A 15 17.96 10.64 -11.34
N THR A 16 17.97 9.85 -10.28
CA THR A 16 18.05 10.31 -8.90
C THR A 16 19.50 10.37 -8.41
N ILE A 17 19.81 11.39 -7.64
CA ILE A 17 21.08 11.46 -6.88
C ILE A 17 20.86 10.67 -5.60
N GLU A 18 21.43 9.48 -5.53
CA GLU A 18 21.36 8.66 -4.32
C GLU A 18 22.25 9.25 -3.22
N ILE A 19 21.68 9.41 -2.03
CA ILE A 19 22.42 9.79 -0.83
C ILE A 19 22.64 8.49 -0.02
N PRO A 20 23.90 8.09 0.23
CA PRO A 20 24.19 6.93 1.05
C PRO A 20 23.56 7.05 2.44
N HIS A 21 22.92 6.00 2.89
CA HIS A 21 22.22 5.95 4.17
C HIS A 21 22.47 4.64 4.89
N VAL A 22 22.20 4.62 6.17
CA VAL A 22 22.17 3.42 6.99
C VAL A 22 20.86 3.37 7.77
N MET A 23 20.34 2.18 7.97
CA MET A 23 19.17 2.00 8.83
C MET A 23 19.62 2.04 10.29
N THR A 24 19.06 2.96 11.06
CA THR A 24 19.35 3.12 12.49
C THR A 24 18.07 2.96 13.30
N LYS A 25 18.18 2.38 14.49
CA LYS A 25 17.03 2.27 15.39
C LYS A 25 16.49 3.64 15.75
N VAL A 26 15.18 3.74 15.81
CA VAL A 26 14.51 4.96 16.25
C VAL A 26 14.80 5.18 17.72
N ALA A 27 15.16 6.41 18.08
CA ALA A 27 15.41 6.75 19.49
C ALA A 27 14.10 6.60 20.29
N PRO A 28 14.15 6.02 21.52
CA PRO A 28 12.95 5.73 22.30
C PRO A 28 12.06 6.94 22.62
N ASN A 29 12.63 8.14 22.55
CA ASN A 29 11.98 9.42 22.82
C ASN A 29 11.59 10.20 21.56
N ALA A 30 11.84 9.64 20.37
CA ALA A 30 11.56 10.34 19.10
C ALA A 30 10.06 10.41 18.77
N PHE A 31 9.28 9.43 19.21
CA PHE A 31 7.84 9.34 18.99
C PHE A 31 7.12 8.76 20.22
N PRO A 32 5.81 9.01 20.37
CA PRO A 32 5.00 8.29 21.36
C PRO A 32 5.09 6.77 21.15
N LYS A 33 5.21 6.02 22.23
CA LYS A 33 5.40 4.55 22.22
C LYS A 33 4.28 3.79 21.50
N GLU A 34 3.11 4.42 21.39
CA GLU A 34 1.92 3.86 20.73
C GLU A 34 2.07 3.77 19.20
N TYR A 35 2.96 4.58 18.61
CA TYR A 35 3.14 4.66 17.14
C TYR A 35 4.41 4.00 16.64
N VAL A 36 5.35 3.68 17.52
CA VAL A 36 6.67 3.17 17.12
C VAL A 36 6.96 1.89 17.88
N THR A 37 7.16 0.81 17.15
CA THR A 37 7.59 -0.47 17.74
C THR A 37 9.06 -0.41 18.15
N PRO A 38 9.51 -1.19 19.15
CA PRO A 38 10.91 -1.22 19.61
C PRO A 38 11.93 -1.54 18.52
N ASP A 39 11.49 -2.24 17.46
CA ASP A 39 12.34 -2.66 16.34
C ASP A 39 12.27 -1.71 15.14
N SER A 40 11.54 -0.61 15.25
CA SER A 40 11.43 0.38 14.19
C SER A 40 12.78 1.00 13.86
N GLN A 41 13.02 1.18 12.57
CA GLN A 41 14.24 1.78 12.05
C GLN A 41 13.90 2.89 11.05
N TRP A 42 14.76 3.88 10.97
CA TRP A 42 14.68 4.93 9.96
C TRP A 42 15.99 5.05 9.19
N SER A 43 15.89 5.64 8.01
CA SER A 43 17.04 5.91 7.16
C SER A 43 17.79 7.15 7.67
N THR A 44 19.03 6.96 8.06
CA THR A 44 19.92 8.04 8.51
C THR A 44 20.99 8.29 7.46
N VAL A 45 21.11 9.53 7.00
CA VAL A 45 22.08 9.94 5.99
C VAL A 45 23.34 10.52 6.61
N LYS A 46 24.48 10.39 5.92
CA LYS A 46 25.72 11.06 6.30
C LYS A 46 25.65 12.53 5.88
N TYR A 47 25.53 13.44 6.84
CA TYR A 47 25.38 14.88 6.58
C TYR A 47 26.51 15.50 5.75
N SER A 48 27.76 15.04 5.94
CA SER A 48 28.88 15.51 5.14
C SER A 48 28.73 15.19 3.65
N VAL A 49 28.26 13.98 3.33
CA VAL A 49 27.98 13.57 1.95
C VAL A 49 26.80 14.35 1.38
N ALA A 50 25.72 14.49 2.15
CA ALA A 50 24.57 15.28 1.74
C ALA A 50 24.95 16.73 1.42
N SER A 51 25.77 17.37 2.29
CA SER A 51 26.28 18.73 2.07
C SER A 51 27.13 18.85 0.81
N ALA A 52 28.03 17.87 0.57
CA ALA A 52 28.84 17.85 -0.65
C ALA A 52 27.98 17.72 -1.91
N LEU A 53 26.99 16.83 -1.90
CA LEU A 53 26.05 16.66 -3.02
C LEU A 53 25.21 17.92 -3.27
N MET A 54 24.72 18.59 -2.22
CA MET A 54 23.98 19.85 -2.37
C MET A 54 24.85 20.94 -3.01
N ARG A 55 26.13 21.05 -2.64
CA ARG A 55 27.06 21.99 -3.27
C ARG A 55 27.31 21.64 -4.74
N ASP A 56 27.42 20.35 -5.05
CA ASP A 56 27.59 19.91 -6.44
C ASP A 56 26.35 20.22 -7.29
N VAL A 57 25.16 19.95 -6.75
CA VAL A 57 23.89 20.32 -7.41
C VAL A 57 23.82 21.82 -7.68
N PHE A 58 24.22 22.64 -6.72
CA PHE A 58 24.25 24.11 -6.88
C PHE A 58 25.19 24.53 -7.99
N LYS A 59 26.40 23.98 -8.01
CA LYS A 59 27.42 24.31 -9.05
C LYS A 59 27.01 23.81 -10.45
N ASN A 60 26.37 22.66 -10.53
CA ASN A 60 26.04 21.97 -11.77
C ASN A 60 24.53 21.90 -12.02
N TYR A 61 23.78 22.93 -11.61
CA TYR A 61 22.32 22.94 -11.60
C TYR A 61 21.68 22.54 -12.94
N GLY A 62 22.23 23.02 -14.06
CA GLY A 62 21.70 22.70 -15.39
C GLY A 62 21.66 21.19 -15.68
N LYS A 63 22.73 20.47 -15.33
CA LYS A 63 22.82 19.01 -15.48
C LYS A 63 21.76 18.30 -14.64
N TYR A 64 21.60 18.69 -13.38
CA TYR A 64 20.65 18.07 -12.48
C TYR A 64 19.20 18.42 -12.81
N LYS A 65 18.94 19.62 -13.33
CA LYS A 65 17.62 20.00 -13.83
C LYS A 65 17.14 19.08 -14.98
N ILE A 66 18.04 18.71 -15.90
CA ILE A 66 17.71 17.76 -17.00
C ILE A 66 17.37 16.39 -16.42
N ARG A 67 18.15 15.87 -15.50
CA ARG A 67 17.87 14.60 -14.82
C ARG A 67 16.53 14.63 -14.08
N GLY A 68 16.24 15.70 -13.34
CA GLY A 68 14.98 15.88 -12.65
C GLY A 68 13.77 15.91 -13.57
N LYS A 69 13.91 16.53 -14.78
CA LYS A 69 12.86 16.49 -15.79
C LYS A 69 12.60 15.07 -16.31
N LYS A 70 13.66 14.28 -16.53
CA LYS A 70 13.51 12.88 -16.94
C LYS A 70 12.78 12.06 -15.87
N GLN A 71 13.18 12.20 -14.59
CA GLN A 71 12.49 11.56 -13.48
C GLN A 71 11.00 11.94 -13.41
N MET A 72 10.69 13.22 -13.61
CA MET A 72 9.31 13.69 -13.67
C MET A 72 8.48 13.01 -14.77
N ILE A 73 9.06 12.82 -15.95
CA ILE A 73 8.37 12.13 -17.06
C ILE A 73 8.08 10.68 -16.68
N VAL A 74 9.08 9.95 -16.21
CA VAL A 74 8.93 8.55 -15.77
C VAL A 74 7.84 8.44 -14.68
N ASN A 75 7.83 9.36 -13.71
CA ASN A 75 6.83 9.33 -12.66
C ASN A 75 5.42 9.63 -13.20
N ARG A 76 5.28 10.57 -14.14
CA ARG A 76 3.97 10.85 -14.76
C ARG A 76 3.44 9.65 -15.56
N GLU A 77 4.29 8.94 -16.25
CA GLU A 77 3.89 7.76 -17.03
C GLU A 77 3.48 6.60 -16.13
N ASN A 78 4.23 6.35 -15.06
CA ASN A 78 4.03 5.17 -14.20
C ASN A 78 3.03 5.38 -13.05
N PHE A 79 2.89 6.62 -12.56
CA PHE A 79 2.12 6.97 -11.35
C PHE A 79 1.06 8.04 -11.61
N SER A 80 0.65 8.27 -12.87
CA SER A 80 -0.54 9.06 -13.15
C SER A 80 -1.79 8.37 -12.61
N PHE A 81 -2.86 9.13 -12.40
CA PHE A 81 -4.14 8.57 -11.97
C PHE A 81 -4.61 7.42 -12.88
N GLU A 82 -4.53 7.61 -14.20
CA GLU A 82 -4.94 6.57 -15.15
C GLU A 82 -4.05 5.32 -15.10
N SER A 83 -2.73 5.49 -15.00
CA SER A 83 -1.81 4.36 -14.86
C SER A 83 -2.05 3.59 -13.56
N MET A 84 -2.27 4.30 -12.45
CA MET A 84 -2.55 3.67 -11.16
C MET A 84 -3.92 3.00 -11.13
N LYS A 85 -4.93 3.61 -11.75
CA LYS A 85 -6.27 3.03 -11.92
C LYS A 85 -6.19 1.71 -12.70
N THR A 86 -5.49 1.69 -13.83
CA THR A 86 -5.31 0.47 -14.64
C THR A 86 -4.63 -0.63 -13.81
N LYS A 87 -3.52 -0.33 -13.14
CA LYS A 87 -2.82 -1.29 -12.28
C LYS A 87 -3.72 -1.83 -11.15
N LEU A 88 -4.55 -0.97 -10.56
CA LEU A 88 -5.49 -1.40 -9.52
C LEU A 88 -6.56 -2.33 -10.09
N ILE A 89 -7.13 -2.02 -11.25
CA ILE A 89 -8.11 -2.87 -11.92
C ILE A 89 -7.50 -4.23 -12.23
N ASP A 90 -6.33 -4.28 -12.86
CA ASP A 90 -5.63 -5.53 -13.19
C ASP A 90 -5.36 -6.37 -11.94
N MET A 91 -4.96 -5.72 -10.84
CA MET A 91 -4.70 -6.39 -9.57
C MET A 91 -5.98 -6.96 -8.95
N VAL A 92 -7.07 -6.20 -8.97
CA VAL A 92 -8.38 -6.66 -8.47
C VAL A 92 -8.91 -7.80 -9.33
N GLU A 93 -8.86 -7.70 -10.66
CA GLU A 93 -9.32 -8.74 -11.57
C GLU A 93 -8.54 -10.04 -11.40
N SER A 94 -7.22 -9.96 -11.19
CA SER A 94 -6.39 -11.13 -10.94
C SER A 94 -6.79 -11.90 -9.67
N VAL A 95 -7.18 -11.18 -8.62
CA VAL A 95 -7.63 -11.80 -7.36
C VAL A 95 -9.09 -12.26 -7.46
N MET A 96 -9.95 -11.51 -8.15
CA MET A 96 -11.36 -11.87 -8.29
C MET A 96 -11.58 -13.14 -9.11
N SER A 97 -10.67 -13.48 -10.04
CA SER A 97 -10.75 -14.74 -10.78
C SER A 97 -10.66 -15.97 -9.87
N ASP A 98 -9.97 -15.84 -8.74
CA ASP A 98 -9.73 -16.92 -7.78
C ASP A 98 -10.81 -16.99 -6.68
N ILE A 99 -11.69 -16.00 -6.60
CA ILE A 99 -12.80 -16.00 -5.65
C ILE A 99 -13.90 -16.93 -6.15
N PRO A 100 -14.26 -17.99 -5.41
CA PRO A 100 -15.35 -18.87 -5.80
C PRO A 100 -16.65 -18.06 -5.93
N LYS A 101 -17.33 -18.18 -7.10
CA LYS A 101 -18.61 -17.51 -7.33
C LYS A 101 -19.59 -17.97 -6.25
N MET A 102 -20.23 -17.00 -5.59
CA MET A 102 -21.28 -17.30 -4.61
C MET A 102 -22.36 -18.16 -5.31
N VAL A 103 -22.48 -19.40 -4.88
CA VAL A 103 -23.56 -20.27 -5.32
C VAL A 103 -24.82 -19.82 -4.59
N GLU A 104 -25.85 -19.39 -5.33
CA GLU A 104 -27.17 -19.16 -4.74
C GLU A 104 -27.65 -20.48 -4.11
N LEU A 105 -27.68 -20.52 -2.80
CA LEU A 105 -28.28 -21.61 -2.06
C LEU A 105 -29.81 -21.57 -2.30
N LYS A 106 -30.29 -22.39 -3.22
CA LYS A 106 -31.73 -22.64 -3.33
C LYS A 106 -32.15 -23.47 -2.12
N LEU A 107 -32.50 -22.77 -1.05
CA LEU A 107 -33.09 -23.43 0.11
C LEU A 107 -34.39 -24.15 -0.32
N PRO A 108 -34.57 -25.43 0.05
CA PRO A 108 -35.83 -26.10 -0.21
C PRO A 108 -36.94 -25.37 0.51
N THR A 109 -37.99 -25.02 -0.23
CA THR A 109 -39.20 -24.43 0.35
C THR A 109 -39.81 -25.45 1.32
N LEU A 110 -39.76 -25.14 2.60
CA LEU A 110 -40.49 -25.89 3.62
C LEU A 110 -41.99 -25.89 3.25
N LYS A 111 -42.50 -27.01 2.75
CA LYS A 111 -43.95 -27.22 2.62
C LYS A 111 -44.46 -27.23 4.05
N LYS A 112 -45.11 -26.14 4.46
CA LYS A 112 -45.91 -26.12 5.68
C LYS A 112 -47.13 -27.00 5.42
N GLU A 113 -47.03 -28.29 5.69
CA GLU A 113 -48.22 -29.07 5.88
C GLU A 113 -48.89 -28.62 7.19
N PRO A 114 -50.15 -28.22 7.17
CA PRO A 114 -50.87 -27.90 8.40
C PRO A 114 -51.06 -29.19 9.19
N THR A 115 -50.20 -29.43 10.16
CA THR A 115 -50.42 -30.52 11.12
C THR A 115 -51.67 -30.19 11.90
N LYS A 116 -52.77 -30.81 11.51
CA LYS A 116 -53.99 -30.80 12.32
C LYS A 116 -53.66 -31.53 13.62
N LEU A 117 -53.36 -30.78 14.65
CA LEU A 117 -53.24 -31.30 16.02
C LEU A 117 -54.62 -31.82 16.46
N ASN A 118 -54.80 -33.12 16.45
CA ASN A 118 -55.94 -33.76 17.10
C ASN A 118 -55.74 -33.69 18.61
N LEU A 119 -56.29 -32.64 19.19
CA LEU A 119 -56.32 -32.50 20.66
C LEU A 119 -57.33 -33.50 21.24
N PRO A 120 -56.97 -34.28 22.26
CA PRO A 120 -57.90 -35.18 22.93
C PRO A 120 -59.04 -34.38 23.59
N LYS A 121 -60.30 -34.82 23.36
CA LYS A 121 -61.45 -34.21 23.98
C LYS A 121 -61.41 -34.41 25.48
N LEU A 122 -61.36 -33.32 26.25
CA LEU A 122 -61.54 -33.35 27.69
C LEU A 122 -62.91 -33.95 28.03
N LYS A 123 -62.91 -35.07 28.80
CA LYS A 123 -64.14 -35.59 29.41
C LYS A 123 -64.55 -34.63 30.51
N LYS A 124 -65.76 -34.05 30.38
CA LYS A 124 -66.41 -33.33 31.49
C LYS A 124 -66.83 -34.36 32.55
N GLY A 125 -66.27 -34.23 33.77
CA GLY A 125 -66.75 -34.89 34.96
C GLY A 125 -67.94 -34.13 35.55
#